data_fc6727c5015cb986b637bf9242883cd0
#
_entry.id   fc6727c5015cb986b637bf9242883cd0
#
_cell.length_a   1.000
_cell.length_b   1.000
_cell.length_c   1.000
_cell.angle_alpha   90.00
_cell.angle_beta   90.00
_cell.angle_gamma   90.00
#
_symmetry.space_group_name_H-M   'P 1'
#
loop_
_entity.id
_entity.type
_entity.pdbx_description
1 polymer ?
#
loop_
_entity_poly.entity_id
_entity_poly.type
_entity_poly.pdbx_seq_one_letter_code
_entity_poly.pdbx_strand_id
1 'polypeptide(L)'
;MTAPTREVLLLDDDRWDRVLLATKGEAAACYQCGTCTATCPWGLVAGPSIGVRSVMRRAQLGIDGWAEAVWRCTTCGACEEHCPHEVPISDVMLGLRSLAWEERSVPQGLSGVLWDMHWDGNPWGRPPSARSAWANGLDIPRFDATKHSVLLYVGCTASYDRRGQKIARAVVSVLRAAGISFGTLGDEEPCCGDPARSLGNEEYFKRIAQANSHKLAAERATEVVTVSPHCYDTFTHYPGIGEAFRVRHYSQLLRDLVAEGKVSFAGVEPTKVTFHDPCYLARHHDETEAPRTIMAAIPGVSIEEMERSREETLCCGGGGGRMWMETLPEDRFATSRAREAAGTGASYLVTTCPHCISCLEDGASVAGARNLKVMDLAELAVLAGIGAAAPTEASR
;
A
#
# COMPACT_ATOMS: atom_id res chain seq x y z
N MET A 1 -45.03 22.47 -19.12
CA MET A 1 -43.62 22.04 -19.11
C MET A 1 -42.80 23.31 -18.83
N THR A 2 -42.36 23.48 -17.58
CA THR A 2 -41.44 24.56 -17.21
C THR A 2 -40.08 24.25 -17.81
N ALA A 3 -39.49 25.16 -18.58
CA ALA A 3 -38.14 25.04 -19.10
C ALA A 3 -37.17 24.82 -17.92
N PRO A 4 -36.19 23.93 -18.05
CA PRO A 4 -35.19 23.76 -17.00
C PRO A 4 -34.49 25.10 -16.80
N THR A 5 -34.50 25.57 -15.55
CA THR A 5 -33.71 26.74 -15.15
C THR A 5 -32.26 26.44 -15.47
N ARG A 6 -31.66 27.18 -16.41
CA ARG A 6 -30.23 27.12 -16.68
C ARG A 6 -29.50 27.63 -15.44
N GLU A 7 -28.93 26.73 -14.71
CA GLU A 7 -28.00 27.06 -13.62
C GLU A 7 -26.75 27.71 -14.24
N VAL A 8 -26.53 28.98 -13.92
CA VAL A 8 -25.31 29.68 -14.37
C VAL A 8 -24.20 29.28 -13.42
N LEU A 9 -23.24 28.52 -13.93
CA LEU A 9 -22.02 28.22 -13.19
C LEU A 9 -21.11 29.44 -13.21
N LEU A 10 -20.83 29.98 -12.04
CA LEU A 10 -19.85 31.05 -11.87
C LEU A 10 -18.47 30.38 -11.67
N LEU A 11 -17.48 30.87 -12.42
CA LEU A 11 -16.09 30.50 -12.23
C LEU A 11 -15.56 31.25 -11.02
N ASP A 12 -14.75 30.57 -10.22
CA ASP A 12 -14.12 31.14 -9.02
C ASP A 12 -12.59 31.05 -9.17
N ASP A 13 -11.98 32.16 -9.55
CA ASP A 13 -10.55 32.28 -9.77
C ASP A 13 -9.76 32.13 -8.44
N ASP A 14 -10.29 32.68 -7.35
CA ASP A 14 -9.66 32.57 -6.02
C ASP A 14 -9.61 31.09 -5.56
N ARG A 15 -10.67 30.35 -5.87
CA ARG A 15 -10.70 28.91 -5.58
C ARG A 15 -9.74 28.13 -6.46
N TRP A 16 -9.62 28.50 -7.74
CA TRP A 16 -8.62 27.90 -8.61
C TRP A 16 -7.20 28.16 -8.11
N ASP A 17 -6.88 29.35 -7.64
CA ASP A 17 -5.59 29.66 -7.04
C ASP A 17 -5.29 28.80 -5.80
N ARG A 18 -6.31 28.57 -4.95
CA ARG A 18 -6.19 27.63 -3.82
C ARG A 18 -5.94 26.20 -4.29
N VAL A 19 -6.60 25.74 -5.35
CA VAL A 19 -6.35 24.43 -5.96
C VAL A 19 -4.92 24.33 -6.46
N LEU A 20 -4.42 25.34 -7.18
CA LEU A 20 -3.04 25.37 -7.66
C LEU A 20 -2.05 25.29 -6.50
N LEU A 21 -2.27 26.04 -5.44
CA LEU A 21 -1.42 25.99 -4.25
C LEU A 21 -1.44 24.58 -3.60
N ALA A 22 -2.62 24.03 -3.37
CA ALA A 22 -2.79 22.73 -2.70
C ALA A 22 -2.24 21.57 -3.54
N THR A 23 -2.26 21.67 -4.87
CA THR A 23 -1.78 20.68 -5.82
C THR A 23 -0.37 20.99 -6.36
N LYS A 24 0.31 22.00 -5.82
CA LYS A 24 1.65 22.44 -6.27
C LYS A 24 1.71 22.75 -7.78
N GLY A 25 0.59 23.22 -8.36
CA GLY A 25 0.44 23.51 -9.78
C GLY A 25 0.09 22.31 -10.68
N GLU A 26 0.17 21.11 -10.19
CA GLU A 26 0.03 19.86 -10.99
C GLU A 26 -1.37 19.74 -11.67
N ALA A 27 -2.42 20.28 -11.03
CA ALA A 27 -3.76 20.28 -11.63
C ALA A 27 -3.85 21.05 -12.96
N ALA A 28 -2.93 22.00 -13.21
CA ALA A 28 -2.92 22.81 -14.42
C ALA A 28 -2.51 22.00 -15.67
N ALA A 29 -1.69 20.96 -15.53
CA ALA A 29 -1.23 20.17 -16.65
C ALA A 29 -2.33 19.30 -17.30
N CYS A 30 -3.50 19.17 -16.64
CA CYS A 30 -4.60 18.36 -17.16
C CYS A 30 -5.36 19.07 -18.29
N TYR A 31 -5.36 18.51 -19.50
CA TYR A 31 -6.14 19.03 -20.65
C TYR A 31 -7.38 18.22 -20.98
N GLN A 32 -7.90 17.43 -20.04
CA GLN A 32 -9.26 16.90 -20.08
C GLN A 32 -9.50 15.77 -21.11
N CYS A 33 -8.51 14.95 -21.46
CA CYS A 33 -8.65 13.83 -22.40
C CYS A 33 -9.65 12.75 -21.93
N GLY A 34 -9.73 12.49 -20.60
CA GLY A 34 -10.68 11.54 -20.01
C GLY A 34 -10.16 10.15 -19.79
N THR A 35 -8.92 9.81 -20.20
CA THR A 35 -8.30 8.49 -20.01
C THR A 35 -8.34 8.05 -18.55
N CYS A 36 -8.04 8.95 -17.62
CA CYS A 36 -8.09 8.69 -16.18
C CYS A 36 -9.45 8.20 -15.65
N THR A 37 -10.56 8.65 -16.26
CA THR A 37 -11.90 8.17 -15.91
C THR A 37 -12.15 6.77 -16.48
N ALA A 38 -11.67 6.50 -17.68
CA ALA A 38 -11.84 5.19 -18.33
C ALA A 38 -11.05 4.08 -17.63
N THR A 39 -9.85 4.39 -17.10
CA THR A 39 -8.97 3.42 -16.42
C THR A 39 -9.27 3.29 -14.93
N CYS A 40 -10.09 4.16 -14.34
CA CYS A 40 -10.38 4.14 -12.92
C CYS A 40 -11.15 2.87 -12.52
N PRO A 41 -10.68 2.10 -11.50
CA PRO A 41 -11.36 0.89 -11.03
C PRO A 41 -12.81 1.10 -10.61
N TRP A 42 -13.22 2.30 -10.24
CA TRP A 42 -14.62 2.64 -9.94
C TRP A 42 -15.57 2.45 -11.14
N GLY A 43 -15.06 2.42 -12.36
CA GLY A 43 -15.84 2.05 -13.54
C GLY A 43 -16.21 0.57 -13.63
N LEU A 44 -15.61 -0.28 -12.79
CA LEU A 44 -15.79 -1.75 -12.79
C LEU A 44 -16.74 -2.26 -11.69
N VAL A 45 -17.19 -1.40 -10.79
CA VAL A 45 -18.11 -1.74 -9.70
C VAL A 45 -19.47 -1.10 -9.90
N ALA A 46 -20.49 -1.58 -9.15
CA ALA A 46 -21.86 -1.15 -9.32
C ALA A 46 -22.14 0.31 -8.93
N GLY A 47 -21.31 0.86 -8.04
CA GLY A 47 -21.43 2.23 -7.58
C GLY A 47 -21.12 3.27 -8.65
N PRO A 48 -21.45 4.54 -8.40
CA PRO A 48 -21.16 5.61 -9.36
C PRO A 48 -19.65 5.78 -9.52
N SER A 49 -19.19 5.91 -10.76
CA SER A 49 -17.80 6.28 -11.06
C SER A 49 -17.44 7.59 -10.38
N ILE A 50 -16.21 7.73 -9.89
CA ILE A 50 -15.74 9.01 -9.34
C ILE A 50 -15.58 10.09 -10.41
N GLY A 51 -15.56 9.69 -11.69
CA GLY A 51 -15.41 10.63 -12.78
C GLY A 51 -14.15 11.50 -12.64
N VAL A 52 -12.96 10.88 -12.58
CA VAL A 52 -11.70 11.60 -12.33
C VAL A 52 -11.54 12.84 -13.20
N ARG A 53 -11.86 12.73 -14.51
CA ARG A 53 -11.89 13.89 -15.42
C ARG A 53 -12.83 15.00 -14.91
N SER A 54 -14.01 14.65 -14.37
CA SER A 54 -14.96 15.63 -13.85
C SER A 54 -14.40 16.32 -12.61
N VAL A 55 -13.72 15.58 -11.72
CA VAL A 55 -13.03 16.16 -10.55
C VAL A 55 -12.01 17.19 -11.03
N MET A 56 -11.11 16.80 -11.94
CA MET A 56 -10.09 17.70 -12.50
C MET A 56 -10.71 18.93 -13.14
N ARG A 57 -11.79 18.77 -13.93
CA ARG A 57 -12.47 19.87 -14.58
C ARG A 57 -13.11 20.84 -13.60
N ARG A 58 -13.76 20.33 -12.57
CA ARG A 58 -14.38 21.16 -11.51
C ARG A 58 -13.31 21.92 -10.73
N ALA A 59 -12.21 21.27 -10.38
CA ALA A 59 -11.08 21.90 -9.72
C ALA A 59 -10.51 23.06 -10.57
N GLN A 60 -10.28 22.84 -11.88
CA GLN A 60 -9.77 23.86 -12.81
C GLN A 60 -10.71 25.06 -12.99
N LEU A 61 -11.99 24.87 -12.79
CA LEU A 61 -13.00 25.94 -12.93
C LEU A 61 -13.37 26.60 -11.59
N GLY A 62 -12.74 26.18 -10.47
CA GLY A 62 -13.12 26.65 -9.14
C GLY A 62 -14.54 26.25 -8.72
N ILE A 63 -15.10 25.17 -9.30
CA ILE A 63 -16.49 24.75 -9.09
C ILE A 63 -16.57 23.65 -8.03
N ASP A 64 -17.58 23.73 -7.15
CA ASP A 64 -17.90 22.74 -6.14
C ASP A 64 -18.31 21.36 -6.70
N GLY A 65 -18.48 20.38 -5.80
CA GLY A 65 -19.05 19.07 -6.09
C GLY A 65 -18.02 17.99 -6.45
N TRP A 66 -16.76 18.18 -6.11
CA TRP A 66 -15.72 17.17 -6.25
C TRP A 66 -15.35 16.47 -4.92
N ALA A 67 -15.76 17.03 -3.77
CA ALA A 67 -15.31 16.55 -2.46
C ALA A 67 -15.66 15.08 -2.19
N GLU A 68 -16.88 14.63 -2.49
CA GLU A 68 -17.25 13.21 -2.33
C GLU A 68 -16.38 12.31 -3.20
N ALA A 69 -16.12 12.70 -4.44
CA ALA A 69 -15.34 11.91 -5.39
C ALA A 69 -13.88 11.74 -4.95
N VAL A 70 -13.23 12.77 -4.39
CA VAL A 70 -11.85 12.67 -3.93
C VAL A 70 -11.68 11.69 -2.77
N TRP A 71 -12.71 11.56 -1.90
CA TRP A 71 -12.69 10.59 -0.80
C TRP A 71 -12.88 9.14 -1.26
N ARG A 72 -13.40 8.92 -2.45
CA ARG A 72 -13.47 7.59 -3.07
C ARG A 72 -12.15 7.15 -3.69
N CYS A 73 -11.24 8.06 -4.01
CA CYS A 73 -9.95 7.73 -4.61
C CYS A 73 -9.14 6.83 -3.67
N THR A 74 -8.62 5.72 -4.21
CA THR A 74 -7.76 4.78 -3.50
C THR A 74 -6.27 5.08 -3.68
N THR A 75 -5.94 6.18 -4.34
CA THR A 75 -4.55 6.54 -4.67
C THR A 75 -3.76 5.41 -5.36
N CYS A 76 -4.42 4.60 -6.17
CA CYS A 76 -3.82 3.40 -6.73
C CYS A 76 -2.94 3.64 -7.97
N GLY A 77 -2.86 4.86 -8.49
CA GLY A 77 -2.02 5.22 -9.64
C GLY A 77 -2.51 4.76 -11.02
N ALA A 78 -3.58 3.94 -11.15
CA ALA A 78 -4.03 3.43 -12.45
C ALA A 78 -4.37 4.52 -13.49
N CYS A 79 -4.82 5.67 -13.02
CA CYS A 79 -5.09 6.82 -13.89
C CYS A 79 -3.82 7.57 -14.31
N GLU A 80 -2.76 7.48 -13.54
CA GLU A 80 -1.44 8.08 -13.83
C GLU A 80 -0.69 7.28 -14.87
N GLU A 81 -0.69 5.96 -14.74
CA GLU A 81 -0.07 5.01 -15.67
C GLU A 81 -0.48 5.27 -17.13
N HIS A 82 -1.72 5.69 -17.33
CA HIS A 82 -2.29 5.95 -18.66
C HIS A 82 -2.44 7.44 -18.99
N CYS A 83 -1.91 8.34 -18.16
CA CYS A 83 -2.05 9.77 -18.39
C CYS A 83 -1.06 10.25 -19.48
N PRO A 84 -1.52 10.71 -20.66
CA PRO A 84 -0.60 11.15 -21.72
C PRO A 84 0.16 12.44 -21.41
N HIS A 85 -0.19 13.12 -20.30
CA HIS A 85 0.47 14.31 -19.79
C HIS A 85 1.17 14.08 -18.45
N GLU A 86 1.28 12.81 -18.01
CA GLU A 86 2.01 12.43 -16.80
C GLU A 86 1.56 13.25 -15.56
N VAL A 87 0.26 13.62 -15.52
CA VAL A 87 -0.30 14.34 -14.38
C VAL A 87 -0.30 13.42 -13.17
N PRO A 88 0.31 13.81 -12.02
CA PRO A 88 0.31 13.02 -10.80
C PRO A 88 -1.07 13.12 -10.13
N ILE A 89 -2.04 12.41 -10.67
CA ILE A 89 -3.46 12.53 -10.31
C ILE A 89 -3.69 12.16 -8.83
N SER A 90 -2.93 11.20 -8.29
CA SER A 90 -3.01 10.85 -6.88
C SER A 90 -2.62 12.04 -6.00
N ASP A 91 -1.55 12.75 -6.33
CA ASP A 91 -1.12 13.93 -5.59
C ASP A 91 -2.12 15.09 -5.73
N VAL A 92 -2.70 15.26 -6.93
CA VAL A 92 -3.81 16.22 -7.11
C VAL A 92 -4.99 15.85 -6.20
N MET A 93 -5.38 14.56 -6.12
CA MET A 93 -6.44 14.11 -5.21
C MET A 93 -6.11 14.37 -3.74
N LEU A 94 -4.85 14.19 -3.33
CA LEU A 94 -4.39 14.50 -1.97
C LEU A 94 -4.45 16.01 -1.69
N GLY A 95 -4.04 16.86 -2.63
CA GLY A 95 -4.17 18.30 -2.53
C GLY A 95 -5.64 18.75 -2.42
N LEU A 96 -6.54 18.17 -3.20
CA LEU A 96 -7.98 18.43 -3.09
C LEU A 96 -8.57 17.94 -1.76
N ARG A 97 -8.07 16.85 -1.17
CA ARG A 97 -8.44 16.43 0.18
C ARG A 97 -8.01 17.44 1.25
N SER A 98 -6.84 18.06 1.08
CA SER A 98 -6.40 19.14 1.97
C SER A 98 -7.42 20.29 1.97
N LEU A 99 -7.89 20.72 0.80
CA LEU A 99 -8.95 21.72 0.69
C LEU A 99 -10.28 21.23 1.30
N ALA A 100 -10.63 19.96 1.13
CA ALA A 100 -11.84 19.39 1.72
C ALA A 100 -11.80 19.41 3.26
N TRP A 101 -10.62 19.26 3.88
CA TRP A 101 -10.44 19.47 5.32
C TRP A 101 -10.70 20.91 5.73
N GLU A 102 -10.18 21.90 5.02
CA GLU A 102 -10.42 23.31 5.27
C GLU A 102 -11.91 23.67 5.15
N GLU A 103 -12.58 23.10 4.15
CA GLU A 103 -14.00 23.28 3.87
C GLU A 103 -14.91 22.42 4.76
N ARG A 104 -14.35 21.62 5.69
CA ARG A 104 -15.08 20.70 6.55
C ARG A 104 -15.95 19.67 5.80
N SER A 105 -15.56 19.35 4.57
CA SER A 105 -16.21 18.38 3.70
C SER A 105 -15.50 17.02 3.76
N VAL A 106 -15.49 16.44 4.97
CA VAL A 106 -14.74 15.20 5.29
C VAL A 106 -15.73 14.11 5.71
N PRO A 107 -15.59 12.87 5.21
CA PRO A 107 -16.41 11.75 5.66
C PRO A 107 -16.32 11.52 7.16
N GLN A 108 -17.47 11.15 7.74
CA GLN A 108 -17.53 10.82 9.16
C GLN A 108 -16.55 9.71 9.53
N GLY A 109 -15.87 9.84 10.65
CA GLY A 109 -14.92 8.85 11.17
C GLY A 109 -13.45 9.11 10.77
N LEU A 110 -13.16 9.77 9.64
CA LEU A 110 -11.76 10.00 9.24
C LEU A 110 -10.98 10.92 10.17
N SER A 111 -11.65 11.89 10.81
CA SER A 111 -11.03 12.70 11.86
C SER A 111 -10.58 11.84 13.04
N GLY A 112 -11.33 10.77 13.38
CA GLY A 112 -10.96 9.82 14.43
C GLY A 112 -9.61 9.15 14.15
N VAL A 113 -9.36 8.75 12.91
CA VAL A 113 -8.06 8.14 12.52
C VAL A 113 -6.89 9.08 12.79
N LEU A 114 -7.03 10.38 12.49
CA LEU A 114 -5.99 11.38 12.77
C LEU A 114 -5.83 11.64 14.28
N TRP A 115 -6.93 11.58 15.06
CA TRP A 115 -6.89 11.66 16.52
C TRP A 115 -6.19 10.45 17.12
N ASP A 116 -6.49 9.24 16.66
CA ASP A 116 -5.82 8.01 17.10
C ASP A 116 -4.31 8.07 16.80
N MET A 117 -3.94 8.59 15.62
CA MET A 117 -2.53 8.82 15.29
C MET A 117 -1.87 9.85 16.20
N HIS A 118 -2.60 10.88 16.62
CA HIS A 118 -2.07 11.92 17.49
C HIS A 118 -1.86 11.43 18.93
N TRP A 119 -2.82 10.71 19.49
CA TRP A 119 -2.80 10.29 20.88
C TRP A 119 -2.10 8.95 21.09
N ASP A 120 -2.34 7.98 20.22
CA ASP A 120 -1.84 6.61 20.32
C ASP A 120 -0.65 6.32 19.39
N GLY A 121 -0.25 7.27 18.55
CA GLY A 121 0.85 7.12 17.61
C GLY A 121 0.58 6.12 16.48
N ASN A 122 -0.70 5.72 16.27
CA ASN A 122 -1.08 4.78 15.23
C ASN A 122 -2.56 4.92 14.83
N PRO A 123 -2.93 4.59 13.58
CA PRO A 123 -4.30 4.76 13.06
C PRO A 123 -5.29 3.70 13.58
N TRP A 124 -4.86 2.75 14.41
CA TRP A 124 -5.69 1.68 14.95
C TRP A 124 -6.29 2.02 16.31
N GLY A 125 -5.97 3.18 16.92
CA GLY A 125 -6.42 3.57 18.26
C GLY A 125 -6.00 2.54 19.32
N ARG A 126 -4.84 1.93 19.17
CA ARG A 126 -4.31 0.94 20.11
C ARG A 126 -3.16 1.53 20.91
N PRO A 127 -3.04 1.17 22.21
CA PRO A 127 -1.95 1.70 23.02
C PRO A 127 -0.58 1.32 22.44
N PRO A 128 0.41 2.24 22.46
CA PRO A 128 1.76 1.98 21.96
C PRO A 128 2.40 0.73 22.58
N SER A 129 2.13 0.44 23.86
CA SER A 129 2.64 -0.75 24.57
C SER A 129 2.13 -2.10 24.02
N ALA A 130 1.12 -2.08 23.15
CA ALA A 130 0.64 -3.28 22.48
C ALA A 130 1.28 -3.48 21.09
N ARG A 131 2.17 -2.55 20.66
CA ARG A 131 2.73 -2.55 19.31
C ARG A 131 3.60 -3.77 19.04
N SER A 132 4.36 -4.23 20.02
CA SER A 132 5.23 -5.41 19.90
C SER A 132 4.55 -6.73 20.28
N ALA A 133 3.27 -6.74 20.62
CA ALA A 133 2.55 -7.95 21.04
C ALA A 133 2.55 -9.07 19.97
N TRP A 134 2.63 -8.71 18.69
CA TRP A 134 2.77 -9.66 17.59
C TRP A 134 4.03 -10.54 17.71
N ALA A 135 5.09 -10.04 18.37
CA ALA A 135 6.38 -10.70 18.55
C ALA A 135 6.44 -11.65 19.75
N ASN A 136 5.37 -11.75 20.54
CA ASN A 136 5.34 -12.60 21.73
C ASN A 136 5.76 -14.03 21.39
N GLY A 137 6.78 -14.52 22.14
CA GLY A 137 7.37 -15.86 21.93
C GLY A 137 8.37 -15.96 20.77
N LEU A 138 8.73 -14.86 20.11
CA LEU A 138 9.69 -14.88 19.00
C LEU A 138 11.12 -14.46 19.40
N ASP A 139 11.34 -13.89 20.58
CA ASP A 139 12.66 -13.41 21.03
C ASP A 139 13.35 -12.54 19.96
N ILE A 140 12.72 -11.42 19.58
CA ILE A 140 13.24 -10.49 18.59
C ILE A 140 14.01 -9.39 19.33
N PRO A 141 15.32 -9.19 19.00
CA PRO A 141 16.10 -8.17 19.67
C PRO A 141 15.65 -6.76 19.28
N ARG A 142 15.84 -5.81 20.20
CA ARG A 142 15.83 -4.39 19.82
C ARG A 142 16.98 -4.13 18.85
N PHE A 143 16.73 -3.34 17.83
CA PHE A 143 17.74 -2.98 16.85
C PHE A 143 18.96 -2.29 17.51
N ASP A 144 20.13 -2.73 17.10
CA ASP A 144 21.45 -2.22 17.49
C ASP A 144 22.34 -2.24 16.25
N ALA A 145 22.70 -1.07 15.74
CA ALA A 145 23.47 -0.93 14.50
C ALA A 145 24.87 -1.58 14.54
N THR A 146 25.36 -1.92 15.73
CA THR A 146 26.64 -2.65 15.88
C THR A 146 26.50 -4.17 15.72
N LYS A 147 25.26 -4.70 15.76
CA LYS A 147 24.96 -6.13 15.73
C LYS A 147 24.08 -6.54 14.57
N HIS A 148 23.23 -5.62 14.11
CA HIS A 148 22.21 -5.92 13.13
C HIS A 148 22.46 -5.17 11.82
N SER A 149 22.37 -5.88 10.71
CA SER A 149 22.48 -5.31 9.36
C SER A 149 21.18 -4.67 8.88
N VAL A 150 20.04 -5.10 9.45
CA VAL A 150 18.69 -4.66 9.02
C VAL A 150 17.88 -4.19 10.23
N LEU A 151 17.28 -3.03 10.10
CA LEU A 151 16.16 -2.60 10.94
C LEU A 151 14.86 -3.07 10.27
N LEU A 152 14.19 -4.06 10.88
CA LEU A 152 12.86 -4.49 10.43
C LEU A 152 11.80 -3.52 10.95
N TYR A 153 11.18 -2.79 10.04
CA TYR A 153 10.06 -1.89 10.29
C TYR A 153 8.74 -2.59 9.97
N VAL A 154 8.01 -2.96 11.01
CA VAL A 154 6.83 -3.82 10.91
C VAL A 154 5.60 -3.06 10.39
N GLY A 155 5.45 -1.81 10.80
CA GLY A 155 4.32 -0.97 10.45
C GLY A 155 3.06 -1.29 11.27
N CYS A 156 2.10 -0.33 11.27
CA CYS A 156 0.95 -0.39 12.16
C CYS A 156 0.03 -1.59 11.88
N THR A 157 -0.30 -1.85 10.61
CA THR A 157 -1.23 -2.93 10.24
C THR A 157 -0.68 -4.29 10.65
N ALA A 158 0.59 -4.57 10.37
CA ALA A 158 1.22 -5.82 10.76
C ALA A 158 1.48 -5.94 12.28
N SER A 159 1.45 -4.81 13.00
CA SER A 159 1.57 -4.81 14.47
C SER A 159 0.25 -5.05 15.19
N TYR A 160 -0.84 -4.42 14.74
CA TYR A 160 -2.10 -4.36 15.49
C TYR A 160 -3.23 -5.22 14.93
N ASP A 161 -3.24 -5.49 13.61
CA ASP A 161 -4.23 -6.37 13.00
C ASP A 161 -3.83 -7.84 13.16
N ARG A 162 -4.76 -8.69 13.61
CA ARG A 162 -4.48 -10.12 13.84
C ARG A 162 -4.02 -10.87 12.59
N ARG A 163 -4.55 -10.49 11.42
CA ARG A 163 -4.14 -11.11 10.15
C ARG A 163 -2.75 -10.61 9.75
N GLY A 164 -2.53 -9.30 9.90
CA GLY A 164 -1.24 -8.67 9.65
C GLY A 164 -0.12 -9.21 10.54
N GLN A 165 -0.40 -9.53 11.82
CA GLN A 165 0.56 -10.14 12.74
C GLN A 165 1.13 -11.47 12.23
N LYS A 166 0.33 -12.28 11.53
CA LYS A 166 0.83 -13.53 10.91
C LYS A 166 1.86 -13.24 9.83
N ILE A 167 1.65 -12.17 9.04
CA ILE A 167 2.59 -11.73 8.01
C ILE A 167 3.92 -11.29 8.66
N ALA A 168 3.88 -10.44 9.70
CA ALA A 168 5.09 -10.02 10.41
C ALA A 168 5.90 -11.23 10.94
N ARG A 169 5.22 -12.22 11.51
CA ARG A 169 5.85 -13.46 12.01
C ARG A 169 6.45 -14.29 10.87
N ALA A 170 5.78 -14.37 9.72
CA ALA A 170 6.31 -15.04 8.54
C ALA A 170 7.56 -14.33 8.00
N VAL A 171 7.55 -12.99 7.91
CA VAL A 171 8.73 -12.21 7.50
C VAL A 171 9.90 -12.44 8.45
N VAL A 172 9.68 -12.48 9.76
CA VAL A 172 10.72 -12.82 10.74
C VAL A 172 11.27 -14.23 10.48
N SER A 173 10.41 -15.21 10.20
CA SER A 173 10.86 -16.58 9.88
C SER A 173 11.70 -16.61 8.61
N VAL A 174 11.32 -15.83 7.58
CA VAL A 174 12.09 -15.68 6.34
C VAL A 174 13.47 -15.07 6.62
N LEU A 175 13.54 -13.95 7.37
CA LEU A 175 14.83 -13.31 7.69
C LEU A 175 15.76 -14.21 8.48
N ARG A 176 15.22 -14.97 9.45
CA ARG A 176 16.00 -15.95 10.23
C ARG A 176 16.51 -17.09 9.35
N ALA A 177 15.65 -17.67 8.51
CA ALA A 177 16.01 -18.71 7.59
C ALA A 177 17.11 -18.28 6.60
N ALA A 178 17.08 -17.01 6.20
CA ALA A 178 18.10 -16.39 5.34
C ALA A 178 19.38 -15.99 6.09
N GLY A 179 19.47 -16.19 7.41
CA GLY A 179 20.63 -15.81 8.22
C GLY A 179 20.84 -14.30 8.35
N ILE A 180 19.80 -13.48 8.11
CA ILE A 180 19.87 -12.01 8.21
C ILE A 180 19.89 -11.61 9.69
N SER A 181 20.87 -10.81 10.06
CA SER A 181 20.94 -10.20 11.38
C SER A 181 20.05 -8.95 11.41
N PHE A 182 18.96 -9.01 12.17
CA PHE A 182 17.97 -7.92 12.25
C PHE A 182 17.51 -7.64 13.68
N GLY A 183 16.98 -6.47 13.89
CA GLY A 183 16.24 -6.08 15.10
C GLY A 183 15.05 -5.18 14.74
N THR A 184 14.22 -4.89 15.74
CA THR A 184 13.05 -3.99 15.60
C THR A 184 13.12 -2.85 16.62
N LEU A 185 12.30 -1.82 16.44
CA LEU A 185 12.15 -0.76 17.46
C LEU A 185 11.15 -1.15 18.56
N GLY A 186 10.46 -2.29 18.44
CA GLY A 186 9.46 -2.73 19.41
C GLY A 186 8.33 -1.70 19.58
N ASP A 187 7.98 -1.42 20.83
CA ASP A 187 6.92 -0.45 21.16
C ASP A 187 7.29 1.00 20.77
N GLU A 188 8.57 1.26 20.55
CA GLU A 188 9.05 2.59 20.13
C GLU A 188 8.96 2.83 18.60
N GLU A 189 8.56 1.83 17.81
CA GLU A 189 8.40 2.02 16.37
C GLU A 189 7.27 3.01 16.10
N PRO A 190 7.51 4.16 15.44
CA PRO A 190 6.46 5.14 15.15
C PRO A 190 5.57 4.66 13.99
N CYS A 191 4.43 5.29 13.77
CA CYS A 191 3.69 5.16 12.51
C CYS A 191 4.46 5.87 11.39
N CYS A 192 4.51 5.27 10.19
CA CYS A 192 5.15 5.91 9.03
C CYS A 192 4.45 7.18 8.54
N GLY A 193 3.20 7.42 8.94
CA GLY A 193 2.44 8.60 8.53
C GLY A 193 1.62 8.43 7.25
N ASP A 194 1.61 7.26 6.62
CA ASP A 194 0.78 7.00 5.44
C ASP A 194 -0.67 7.47 5.60
N PRO A 195 -1.40 7.19 6.72
CA PRO A 195 -2.77 7.67 6.84
C PRO A 195 -2.87 9.20 6.85
N ALA A 196 -1.92 9.91 7.45
CA ALA A 196 -1.95 11.38 7.44
C ALA A 196 -1.76 11.92 6.01
N ARG A 197 -0.80 11.36 5.25
CA ARG A 197 -0.58 11.69 3.84
C ARG A 197 -1.79 11.31 2.99
N SER A 198 -2.23 10.06 3.07
CA SER A 198 -3.35 9.52 2.30
C SER A 198 -4.66 10.26 2.54
N LEU A 199 -4.86 10.81 3.74
CA LEU A 199 -6.02 11.64 4.06
C LEU A 199 -5.83 13.12 3.68
N GLY A 200 -4.71 13.50 3.06
CA GLY A 200 -4.44 14.87 2.61
C GLY A 200 -4.06 15.84 3.73
N ASN A 201 -3.66 15.36 4.90
CA ASN A 201 -3.15 16.21 5.98
C ASN A 201 -1.63 16.36 5.87
N GLU A 202 -1.21 17.12 4.86
CA GLU A 202 0.21 17.30 4.50
C GLU A 202 1.04 17.88 5.64
N GLU A 203 0.51 18.85 6.39
CA GLU A 203 1.21 19.48 7.51
C GLU A 203 1.46 18.50 8.66
N TYR A 204 0.50 17.64 8.95
CA TYR A 204 0.69 16.60 9.96
C TYR A 204 1.66 15.52 9.46
N PHE A 205 1.55 15.13 8.20
CA PHE A 205 2.50 14.20 7.59
C PHE A 205 3.93 14.71 7.64
N LYS A 206 4.19 15.97 7.27
CA LYS A 206 5.54 16.57 7.34
C LYS A 206 6.13 16.52 8.75
N ARG A 207 5.32 16.80 9.78
CA ARG A 207 5.78 16.70 11.18
C ARG A 207 6.15 15.27 11.55
N ILE A 208 5.34 14.29 11.16
CA ILE A 208 5.63 12.87 11.39
C ILE A 208 6.91 12.47 10.64
N ALA A 209 7.03 12.81 9.37
CA ALA A 209 8.17 12.47 8.54
C ALA A 209 9.48 13.03 9.11
N GLN A 210 9.48 14.29 9.54
CA GLN A 210 10.65 14.92 10.17
C GLN A 210 11.03 14.22 11.49
N ALA A 211 10.07 13.96 12.37
CA ALA A 211 10.33 13.30 13.65
C ALA A 211 10.87 11.87 13.44
N ASN A 212 10.30 11.14 12.49
CA ASN A 212 10.73 9.79 12.15
C ASN A 212 12.10 9.76 11.49
N SER A 213 12.41 10.72 10.59
CA SER A 213 13.74 10.84 10.00
C SER A 213 14.80 11.03 11.07
N HIS A 214 14.57 11.91 12.06
CA HIS A 214 15.49 12.10 13.16
C HIS A 214 15.65 10.83 14.03
N LYS A 215 14.54 10.14 14.32
CA LYS A 215 14.57 8.91 15.11
C LYS A 215 15.36 7.80 14.39
N LEU A 216 15.08 7.56 13.12
CA LEU A 216 15.76 6.52 12.33
C LEU A 216 17.26 6.84 12.13
N ALA A 217 17.60 8.11 11.94
CA ALA A 217 19.00 8.53 11.88
C ALA A 217 19.74 8.31 13.21
N ALA A 218 19.07 8.56 14.36
CA ALA A 218 19.64 8.30 15.68
C ALA A 218 19.92 6.81 15.93
N GLU A 219 19.11 5.90 15.35
CA GLU A 219 19.36 4.46 15.38
C GLU A 219 20.56 4.02 14.53
N ARG A 220 21.07 4.86 13.65
CA ARG A 220 22.19 4.57 12.73
C ARG A 220 21.93 3.34 11.84
N ALA A 221 20.67 3.08 11.52
CA ALA A 221 20.30 2.02 10.60
C ALA A 221 20.82 2.38 9.20
N THR A 222 21.54 1.47 8.55
CA THR A 222 21.96 1.63 7.15
C THR A 222 20.94 1.07 6.18
N GLU A 223 20.14 0.11 6.64
CA GLU A 223 19.07 -0.51 5.88
C GLU A 223 17.81 -0.72 6.73
N VAL A 224 16.69 -0.22 6.22
CA VAL A 224 15.35 -0.40 6.78
C VAL A 224 14.55 -1.30 5.84
N VAL A 225 14.05 -2.41 6.36
CA VAL A 225 13.19 -3.33 5.62
C VAL A 225 11.76 -3.24 6.13
N THR A 226 10.82 -2.92 5.26
CA THR A 226 9.41 -2.75 5.60
C THR A 226 8.59 -4.00 5.26
N VAL A 227 7.56 -4.26 6.08
CA VAL A 227 6.59 -5.34 5.82
C VAL A 227 5.46 -4.85 4.89
N SER A 228 5.19 -3.56 4.88
CA SER A 228 4.08 -2.97 4.12
C SER A 228 4.58 -2.09 2.98
N PRO A 229 4.02 -2.26 1.75
CA PRO A 229 4.26 -1.34 0.64
C PRO A 229 3.90 0.12 0.95
N HIS A 230 2.86 0.34 1.76
CA HIS A 230 2.47 1.67 2.20
C HIS A 230 3.56 2.35 3.03
N CYS A 231 4.20 1.61 3.96
CA CYS A 231 5.33 2.14 4.71
C CYS A 231 6.54 2.39 3.80
N TYR A 232 6.80 1.48 2.86
CA TYR A 232 7.87 1.62 1.87
C TYR A 232 7.70 2.90 1.04
N ASP A 233 6.54 3.08 0.42
CA ASP A 233 6.19 4.29 -0.35
C ASP A 233 6.30 5.55 0.51
N THR A 234 5.70 5.52 1.70
CA THR A 234 5.69 6.68 2.59
C THR A 234 7.09 7.16 2.96
N PHE A 235 8.01 6.23 3.20
CA PHE A 235 9.41 6.57 3.48
C PHE A 235 10.10 7.28 2.32
N THR A 236 9.74 7.02 1.08
CA THR A 236 10.36 7.71 -0.07
C THR A 236 10.00 9.20 -0.13
N HIS A 237 8.97 9.62 0.61
CA HIS A 237 8.58 11.03 0.75
C HIS A 237 9.20 11.72 1.99
N TYR A 238 10.06 11.03 2.74
CA TYR A 238 10.73 11.63 3.90
C TYR A 238 11.90 12.51 3.47
N PRO A 239 12.16 13.63 4.16
CA PRO A 239 13.32 14.45 3.88
C PRO A 239 14.62 13.70 4.18
N GLY A 240 15.58 13.74 3.25
CA GLY A 240 16.91 13.12 3.41
C GLY A 240 16.93 11.58 3.30
N ILE A 241 15.84 10.96 2.85
CA ILE A 241 15.82 9.53 2.54
C ILE A 241 16.75 9.23 1.35
N GLY A 242 17.43 8.07 1.43
CA GLY A 242 18.41 7.66 0.43
C GLY A 242 19.84 8.15 0.73
N GLU A 243 19.99 9.29 1.43
CA GLU A 243 21.29 9.76 1.91
C GLU A 243 21.65 9.16 3.27
N ALA A 244 20.66 9.03 4.18
CA ALA A 244 20.88 8.55 5.54
C ALA A 244 20.81 7.03 5.65
N PHE A 245 19.87 6.39 4.95
CA PHE A 245 19.66 4.94 4.97
C PHE A 245 18.90 4.47 3.74
N ARG A 246 19.08 3.20 3.37
CA ARG A 246 18.33 2.54 2.30
C ARG A 246 17.02 1.99 2.86
N VAL A 247 15.91 2.20 2.15
CA VAL A 247 14.62 1.54 2.46
C VAL A 247 14.31 0.51 1.39
N ARG A 248 13.86 -0.67 1.82
CA ARG A 248 13.36 -1.71 0.92
C ARG A 248 12.10 -2.35 1.47
N HIS A 249 11.27 -2.85 0.58
CA HIS A 249 10.23 -3.79 0.94
C HIS A 249 10.85 -5.20 1.14
N TYR A 250 10.32 -6.03 2.05
CA TYR A 250 10.90 -7.34 2.37
C TYR A 250 11.01 -8.27 1.14
N SER A 251 10.09 -8.14 0.17
CA SER A 251 10.14 -8.94 -1.05
C SER A 251 11.35 -8.62 -1.92
N GLN A 252 11.79 -7.37 -1.96
CA GLN A 252 13.00 -6.97 -2.69
C GLN A 252 14.26 -7.55 -2.05
N LEU A 253 14.32 -7.54 -0.71
CA LEU A 253 15.42 -8.21 0.02
C LEU A 253 15.43 -9.71 -0.27
N LEU A 254 14.27 -10.36 -0.17
CA LEU A 254 14.17 -11.80 -0.39
C LEU A 254 14.51 -12.19 -1.85
N ARG A 255 14.09 -11.41 -2.83
CA ARG A 255 14.49 -11.60 -4.25
C ARG A 255 16.01 -11.62 -4.39
N ASP A 256 16.68 -10.63 -3.81
CA ASP A 256 18.15 -10.55 -3.93
C ASP A 256 18.81 -11.75 -3.28
N LEU A 257 18.34 -12.20 -2.12
CA LEU A 257 18.84 -13.40 -1.44
C LEU A 257 18.62 -14.69 -2.24
N VAL A 258 17.48 -14.79 -2.95
CA VAL A 258 17.20 -15.89 -3.88
C VAL A 258 18.14 -15.83 -5.08
N ALA A 259 18.28 -14.66 -5.71
CA ALA A 259 19.15 -14.46 -6.86
C ALA A 259 20.64 -14.70 -6.56
N GLU A 260 21.06 -14.39 -5.34
CA GLU A 260 22.42 -14.65 -4.85
C GLU A 260 22.64 -16.10 -4.38
N GLY A 261 21.60 -16.94 -4.44
CA GLY A 261 21.68 -18.34 -3.98
C GLY A 261 21.91 -18.47 -2.47
N LYS A 262 21.55 -17.47 -1.67
CA LYS A 262 21.70 -17.49 -0.20
C LYS A 262 20.55 -18.22 0.49
N VAL A 263 19.40 -18.31 -0.17
CA VAL A 263 18.23 -19.06 0.32
C VAL A 263 17.79 -20.09 -0.71
N SER A 264 17.20 -21.16 -0.21
CA SER A 264 16.57 -22.22 -1.00
C SER A 264 15.23 -22.60 -0.39
N PHE A 265 14.43 -23.35 -1.14
CA PHE A 265 13.12 -23.83 -0.72
C PHE A 265 13.08 -25.34 -0.82
N ALA A 266 12.51 -25.99 0.20
CA ALA A 266 12.25 -27.44 0.15
C ALA A 266 11.19 -27.78 -0.91
N GLY A 267 10.25 -26.85 -1.14
CA GLY A 267 9.17 -26.99 -2.10
C GLY A 267 7.81 -27.28 -1.47
N VAL A 268 6.81 -27.37 -2.32
CA VAL A 268 5.43 -27.72 -1.97
C VAL A 268 4.93 -28.78 -2.93
N GLU A 269 3.86 -29.50 -2.55
CA GLU A 269 3.12 -30.33 -3.51
C GLU A 269 2.66 -29.45 -4.70
N PRO A 270 2.53 -30.03 -5.91
CA PRO A 270 2.18 -29.27 -7.10
C PRO A 270 0.99 -28.33 -6.85
N THR A 271 1.27 -27.05 -6.87
CA THR A 271 0.32 -26.02 -6.43
C THR A 271 0.29 -24.85 -7.43
N LYS A 272 -0.91 -24.56 -7.94
CA LYS A 272 -1.13 -23.38 -8.76
C LYS A 272 -1.40 -22.17 -7.88
N VAL A 273 -0.65 -21.09 -8.10
CA VAL A 273 -0.82 -19.80 -7.41
C VAL A 273 -1.11 -18.71 -8.43
N THR A 274 -1.82 -17.67 -8.01
CA THR A 274 -1.95 -16.42 -8.75
C THR A 274 -1.48 -15.27 -7.87
N PHE A 275 -1.02 -14.17 -8.47
CA PHE A 275 -0.44 -13.06 -7.73
C PHE A 275 -1.25 -11.77 -7.88
N HIS A 276 -1.53 -11.12 -6.76
CA HIS A 276 -2.05 -9.76 -6.73
C HIS A 276 -0.91 -8.78 -6.49
N ASP A 277 -0.59 -7.98 -7.50
CA ASP A 277 0.39 -6.92 -7.39
C ASP A 277 -0.17 -5.76 -6.55
N PRO A 278 0.42 -5.43 -5.38
CA PRO A 278 0.02 -4.25 -4.64
C PRO A 278 0.36 -2.98 -5.44
N CYS A 279 -0.62 -2.10 -5.64
CA CYS A 279 -0.43 -0.89 -6.44
C CYS A 279 0.71 0.01 -5.95
N TYR A 280 0.95 0.03 -4.65
CA TYR A 280 2.06 0.77 -4.04
C TYR A 280 3.45 0.14 -4.27
N LEU A 281 3.54 -1.07 -4.83
CA LEU A 281 4.79 -1.62 -5.38
C LEU A 281 4.78 -1.52 -6.90
N ALA A 282 3.72 -2.02 -7.54
CA ALA A 282 3.69 -2.18 -8.98
C ALA A 282 3.69 -0.85 -9.73
N ARG A 283 2.82 0.12 -9.34
CA ARG A 283 2.69 1.41 -10.05
C ARG A 283 3.49 2.55 -9.43
N HIS A 284 3.56 2.61 -8.10
CA HIS A 284 4.30 3.70 -7.45
C HIS A 284 5.82 3.47 -7.45
N HIS A 285 6.28 2.22 -7.64
CA HIS A 285 7.71 1.86 -7.55
C HIS A 285 8.18 0.85 -8.61
N ASP A 286 7.41 0.59 -9.64
CA ASP A 286 7.73 -0.33 -10.77
C ASP A 286 8.23 -1.71 -10.32
N GLU A 287 7.80 -2.15 -9.12
CA GLU A 287 8.26 -3.41 -8.53
C GLU A 287 7.22 -4.52 -8.74
N THR A 288 7.39 -5.28 -9.79
CA THR A 288 6.54 -6.42 -10.16
C THR A 288 7.30 -7.74 -10.21
N GLU A 289 8.62 -7.69 -10.30
CA GLU A 289 9.45 -8.87 -10.54
C GLU A 289 9.87 -9.62 -9.27
N ALA A 290 10.08 -8.91 -8.17
CA ALA A 290 10.55 -9.55 -6.95
C ALA A 290 9.64 -10.71 -6.50
N PRO A 291 8.30 -10.57 -6.44
CA PRO A 291 7.44 -11.68 -6.06
C PRO A 291 7.50 -12.86 -7.04
N ARG A 292 7.59 -12.60 -8.34
CA ARG A 292 7.63 -13.63 -9.39
C ARG A 292 8.92 -14.42 -9.33
N THR A 293 10.06 -13.76 -9.16
CA THR A 293 11.37 -14.39 -8.97
C THR A 293 11.36 -15.33 -7.76
N ILE A 294 10.77 -14.89 -6.65
CA ILE A 294 10.69 -15.71 -5.43
C ILE A 294 9.79 -16.93 -5.65
N MET A 295 8.58 -16.72 -6.19
CA MET A 295 7.63 -17.82 -6.43
C MET A 295 8.17 -18.85 -7.45
N ALA A 296 8.84 -18.38 -8.51
CA ALA A 296 9.45 -19.24 -9.51
C ALA A 296 10.60 -20.11 -8.95
N ALA A 297 11.25 -19.66 -7.88
CA ALA A 297 12.29 -20.42 -7.19
C ALA A 297 11.75 -21.50 -6.25
N ILE A 298 10.44 -21.54 -5.99
CA ILE A 298 9.82 -22.53 -5.11
C ILE A 298 9.45 -23.79 -5.91
N PRO A 299 10.09 -24.96 -5.65
CA PRO A 299 9.71 -26.19 -6.32
C PRO A 299 8.24 -26.57 -6.05
N GLY A 300 7.52 -26.97 -7.09
CA GLY A 300 6.11 -27.33 -7.01
C GLY A 300 5.12 -26.17 -7.19
N VAL A 301 5.59 -24.92 -7.17
CA VAL A 301 4.73 -23.74 -7.48
C VAL A 301 4.65 -23.52 -8.99
N SER A 302 3.45 -23.33 -9.50
CA SER A 302 3.18 -22.83 -10.84
C SER A 302 2.38 -21.52 -10.76
N ILE A 303 2.86 -20.49 -11.43
CA ILE A 303 2.23 -19.17 -11.43
C ILE A 303 1.26 -19.10 -12.60
N GLU A 304 0.00 -18.73 -12.31
CA GLU A 304 -1.02 -18.42 -13.31
C GLU A 304 -1.40 -16.94 -13.15
N GLU A 305 -0.99 -16.11 -14.10
CA GLU A 305 -1.29 -14.68 -14.03
C GLU A 305 -2.78 -14.39 -14.24
N MET A 306 -3.29 -13.40 -13.51
CA MET A 306 -4.59 -12.82 -13.83
C MET A 306 -4.48 -11.95 -15.07
N GLU A 307 -5.60 -11.73 -15.77
CA GLU A 307 -5.66 -10.86 -16.95
C GLU A 307 -5.07 -9.47 -16.64
N ARG A 308 -5.43 -8.90 -15.49
CA ARG A 308 -4.89 -7.64 -14.99
C ARG A 308 -3.79 -7.92 -13.97
N SER A 309 -2.56 -7.94 -14.42
CA SER A 309 -1.37 -8.21 -13.61
C SER A 309 -0.33 -7.09 -13.74
N ARG A 310 0.65 -7.08 -12.89
CA ARG A 310 1.74 -6.11 -12.86
C ARG A 310 1.21 -4.67 -12.70
N GLU A 311 1.65 -3.73 -13.53
CA GLU A 311 1.18 -2.34 -13.57
C GLU A 311 -0.32 -2.23 -13.88
N GLU A 312 -0.88 -3.18 -14.64
CA GLU A 312 -2.32 -3.22 -14.96
C GLU A 312 -3.19 -3.79 -13.83
N THR A 313 -2.61 -4.16 -12.72
CA THR A 313 -3.31 -4.80 -11.59
C THR A 313 -4.58 -4.06 -11.18
N LEU A 314 -5.67 -4.80 -10.93
CA LEU A 314 -6.86 -4.22 -10.31
C LEU A 314 -6.59 -3.99 -8.82
N CYS A 315 -6.79 -2.76 -8.36
CA CYS A 315 -6.60 -2.38 -6.96
C CYS A 315 -7.46 -3.21 -5.99
N CYS A 316 -6.92 -3.51 -4.82
CA CYS A 316 -7.67 -4.18 -3.73
C CYS A 316 -8.73 -3.28 -3.07
N GLY A 317 -8.62 -1.96 -3.25
CA GLY A 317 -9.57 -0.97 -2.70
C GLY A 317 -9.20 -0.40 -1.33
N GLY A 318 -8.10 -0.84 -0.70
CA GLY A 318 -7.74 -0.43 0.68
C GLY A 318 -6.88 0.83 0.79
N GLY A 319 -6.30 1.31 -0.32
CA GLY A 319 -5.45 2.51 -0.32
C GLY A 319 -6.22 3.82 -0.15
N GLY A 320 -5.48 4.94 -0.11
CA GLY A 320 -6.06 6.29 -0.01
C GLY A 320 -6.97 6.51 1.20
N GLY A 321 -6.68 5.86 2.33
CA GLY A 321 -7.52 5.95 3.52
C GLY A 321 -8.83 5.17 3.45
N ARG A 322 -9.11 4.47 2.34
CA ARG A 322 -10.36 3.72 2.15
C ARG A 322 -10.56 2.58 3.13
N MET A 323 -9.48 2.00 3.66
CA MET A 323 -9.60 0.96 4.68
C MET A 323 -10.26 1.46 6.00
N TRP A 324 -10.33 2.78 6.20
CA TRP A 324 -10.97 3.44 7.33
C TRP A 324 -12.39 3.95 7.01
N MET A 325 -12.92 3.63 5.84
CA MET A 325 -14.21 4.09 5.35
C MET A 325 -15.12 2.90 5.00
N GLU A 326 -16.40 3.04 5.29
CA GLU A 326 -17.39 2.06 4.88
C GLU A 326 -17.50 1.99 3.35
N THR A 327 -17.54 0.76 2.83
CA THR A 327 -17.77 0.49 1.41
C THR A 327 -18.76 -0.68 1.29
N LEU A 328 -19.83 -0.49 0.53
CA LEU A 328 -20.81 -1.52 0.30
C LEU A 328 -20.14 -2.76 -0.37
N PRO A 329 -20.58 -3.99 -0.05
CA PRO A 329 -19.95 -5.21 -0.57
C PRO A 329 -19.88 -5.26 -2.11
N GLU A 330 -20.91 -4.75 -2.80
CA GLU A 330 -20.99 -4.66 -4.26
C GLU A 330 -20.00 -3.66 -4.87
N ASP A 331 -19.57 -2.67 -4.11
CA ASP A 331 -18.64 -1.61 -4.54
C ASP A 331 -17.18 -1.95 -4.20
N ARG A 332 -16.91 -3.09 -3.59
CA ARG A 332 -15.56 -3.49 -3.19
C ARG A 332 -14.76 -4.03 -4.36
N PHE A 333 -13.68 -3.37 -4.71
CA PHE A 333 -12.76 -3.82 -5.76
C PHE A 333 -12.21 -5.23 -5.48
N ALA A 334 -11.94 -5.52 -4.20
CA ALA A 334 -11.47 -6.82 -3.75
C ALA A 334 -12.39 -7.98 -4.17
N THR A 335 -13.70 -7.76 -4.21
CA THR A 335 -14.66 -8.78 -4.66
C THR A 335 -14.47 -9.10 -6.15
N SER A 336 -14.30 -8.09 -6.99
CA SER A 336 -14.01 -8.27 -8.42
C SER A 336 -12.64 -8.92 -8.62
N ARG A 337 -11.63 -8.49 -7.85
CA ARG A 337 -10.28 -9.05 -7.90
C ARG A 337 -10.25 -10.52 -7.48
N ALA A 338 -11.01 -10.89 -6.44
CA ALA A 338 -11.11 -12.28 -5.98
C ALA A 338 -11.81 -13.18 -7.02
N ARG A 339 -12.81 -12.66 -7.75
CA ARG A 339 -13.44 -13.40 -8.88
C ARG A 339 -12.45 -13.62 -10.01
N GLU A 340 -11.67 -12.62 -10.38
CA GLU A 340 -10.61 -12.74 -11.38
C GLU A 340 -9.57 -13.79 -10.96
N ALA A 341 -9.11 -13.74 -9.71
CA ALA A 341 -8.18 -14.72 -9.16
C ALA A 341 -8.78 -16.15 -9.15
N ALA A 342 -10.03 -16.30 -8.74
CA ALA A 342 -10.70 -17.60 -8.77
C ALA A 342 -10.85 -18.16 -10.21
N GLY A 343 -11.00 -17.27 -11.19
CA GLY A 343 -11.08 -17.63 -12.62
C GLY A 343 -9.80 -18.27 -13.18
N THR A 344 -8.63 -18.05 -12.55
CA THR A 344 -7.37 -18.70 -12.93
C THR A 344 -7.30 -20.18 -12.52
N GLY A 345 -8.19 -20.62 -11.64
CA GLY A 345 -8.16 -21.96 -11.05
C GLY A 345 -7.01 -22.16 -10.06
N ALA A 346 -6.39 -21.09 -9.57
CA ALA A 346 -5.37 -21.15 -8.54
C ALA A 346 -5.94 -21.53 -7.18
N SER A 347 -5.14 -22.26 -6.38
CA SER A 347 -5.48 -22.59 -4.99
C SER A 347 -5.16 -21.44 -4.03
N TYR A 348 -4.20 -20.60 -4.40
CA TYR A 348 -3.77 -19.46 -3.59
C TYR A 348 -3.71 -18.17 -4.40
N LEU A 349 -4.27 -17.12 -3.81
CA LEU A 349 -4.04 -15.74 -4.21
C LEU A 349 -2.94 -15.16 -3.31
N VAL A 350 -1.76 -15.00 -3.86
CA VAL A 350 -0.59 -14.48 -3.14
C VAL A 350 -0.48 -12.98 -3.33
N THR A 351 -0.08 -12.26 -2.30
CA THR A 351 0.25 -10.82 -2.37
C THR A 351 1.36 -10.48 -1.38
N THR A 352 1.81 -9.24 -1.33
CA THR A 352 2.89 -8.76 -0.45
C THR A 352 2.49 -7.51 0.33
N CYS A 353 1.23 -7.37 0.70
CA CYS A 353 0.71 -6.18 1.36
C CYS A 353 -0.32 -6.55 2.43
N PRO A 354 -0.10 -6.17 3.71
CA PRO A 354 -1.06 -6.44 4.79
C PRO A 354 -2.46 -5.84 4.53
N HIS A 355 -2.55 -4.67 3.89
CA HIS A 355 -3.84 -4.06 3.52
C HIS A 355 -4.55 -4.88 2.44
N CYS A 356 -3.80 -5.31 1.41
CA CYS A 356 -4.36 -6.14 0.35
C CYS A 356 -4.86 -7.49 0.90
N ILE A 357 -4.13 -8.11 1.82
CA ILE A 357 -4.56 -9.37 2.46
C ILE A 357 -5.95 -9.21 3.09
N SER A 358 -6.14 -8.21 3.94
CA SER A 358 -7.42 -7.99 4.62
C SER A 358 -8.56 -7.74 3.62
N CYS A 359 -8.32 -6.89 2.61
CA CYS A 359 -9.32 -6.62 1.57
C CYS A 359 -9.65 -7.86 0.73
N LEU A 360 -8.64 -8.63 0.33
CA LEU A 360 -8.82 -9.78 -0.57
C LEU A 360 -9.42 -10.99 0.15
N GLU A 361 -9.14 -11.22 1.43
CA GLU A 361 -9.82 -12.27 2.22
C GLU A 361 -11.31 -11.96 2.33
N ASP A 362 -11.67 -10.71 2.62
CA ASP A 362 -13.06 -10.26 2.64
C ASP A 362 -13.70 -10.38 1.23
N GLY A 363 -13.00 -9.90 0.20
CA GLY A 363 -13.43 -10.00 -1.19
C GLY A 363 -13.66 -11.43 -1.66
N ALA A 364 -12.79 -12.37 -1.29
CA ALA A 364 -12.92 -13.79 -1.60
C ALA A 364 -14.14 -14.42 -0.91
N SER A 365 -14.39 -14.03 0.35
CA SER A 365 -15.57 -14.43 1.10
C SER A 365 -16.87 -13.95 0.43
N VAL A 366 -16.94 -12.67 0.07
CA VAL A 366 -18.10 -12.08 -0.62
C VAL A 366 -18.29 -12.65 -2.02
N ALA A 367 -17.20 -12.92 -2.74
CA ALA A 367 -17.24 -13.56 -4.07
C ALA A 367 -17.67 -15.03 -4.03
N GLY A 368 -17.71 -15.66 -2.85
CA GLY A 368 -17.97 -17.09 -2.71
C GLY A 368 -16.83 -17.98 -3.22
N ALA A 369 -15.61 -17.47 -3.31
CA ALA A 369 -14.42 -18.15 -3.83
C ALA A 369 -13.82 -19.09 -2.77
N ARG A 370 -14.59 -20.09 -2.31
CA ARG A 370 -14.26 -20.95 -1.17
C ARG A 370 -12.98 -21.78 -1.33
N ASN A 371 -12.56 -22.06 -2.55
CA ASN A 371 -11.37 -22.84 -2.85
C ASN A 371 -10.10 -21.97 -3.00
N LEU A 372 -10.25 -20.65 -3.03
CA LEU A 372 -9.15 -19.71 -3.14
C LEU A 372 -8.73 -19.23 -1.75
N LYS A 373 -7.50 -19.52 -1.35
CA LYS A 373 -6.92 -19.03 -0.09
C LYS A 373 -6.04 -17.82 -0.36
N VAL A 374 -6.21 -16.75 0.41
CA VAL A 374 -5.37 -15.57 0.31
C VAL A 374 -4.20 -15.71 1.28
N MET A 375 -2.96 -15.45 0.82
CA MET A 375 -1.79 -15.52 1.66
C MET A 375 -0.74 -14.49 1.26
N ASP A 376 0.11 -14.14 2.21
CA ASP A 376 1.28 -13.31 1.94
C ASP A 376 2.42 -14.15 1.36
N LEU A 377 3.26 -13.51 0.54
CA LEU A 377 4.42 -14.17 -0.07
C LEU A 377 5.40 -14.74 0.99
N ALA A 378 5.56 -14.05 2.12
CA ALA A 378 6.37 -14.57 3.22
C ALA A 378 5.75 -15.84 3.85
N GLU A 379 4.42 -15.92 3.93
CA GLU A 379 3.72 -17.13 4.39
C GLU A 379 3.92 -18.29 3.39
N LEU A 380 3.88 -18.01 2.09
CA LEU A 380 4.17 -19.00 1.05
C LEU A 380 5.62 -19.49 1.15
N ALA A 381 6.58 -18.60 1.35
CA ALA A 381 7.99 -18.95 1.53
C ALA A 381 8.22 -19.86 2.75
N VAL A 382 7.55 -19.55 3.86
CA VAL A 382 7.59 -20.40 5.08
C VAL A 382 6.94 -21.75 4.82
N LEU A 383 5.77 -21.80 4.16
CA LEU A 383 5.09 -23.04 3.77
C LEU A 383 5.97 -23.92 2.89
N ALA A 384 6.74 -23.29 1.99
CA ALA A 384 7.67 -23.96 1.10
C ALA A 384 8.99 -24.40 1.78
N GLY A 385 9.12 -24.22 3.09
CA GLY A 385 10.31 -24.64 3.84
C GLY A 385 11.56 -23.85 3.43
N ILE A 386 11.45 -22.49 3.43
CA ILE A 386 12.61 -21.62 3.18
C ILE A 386 13.74 -21.90 4.18
N GLY A 387 14.97 -22.00 3.69
CA GLY A 387 16.18 -22.20 4.50
C GLY A 387 17.40 -21.57 3.85
N ALA A 388 18.51 -21.50 4.60
CA ALA A 388 19.79 -21.13 4.02
C ALA A 388 20.17 -22.16 2.92
N ALA A 389 20.66 -21.67 1.79
CA ALA A 389 21.17 -22.57 0.77
C ALA A 389 22.43 -23.31 1.27
N ALA A 390 22.58 -24.58 0.89
CA ALA A 390 23.81 -25.30 1.17
C ALA A 390 24.99 -24.59 0.48
N PRO A 391 26.19 -24.51 1.10
CA PRO A 391 27.35 -23.91 0.47
C PRO A 391 27.59 -24.58 -0.89
N THR A 392 27.64 -23.82 -1.96
CA THR A 392 28.05 -24.34 -3.27
C THR A 392 29.51 -24.78 -3.20
N GLU A 393 29.84 -25.98 -3.70
CA GLU A 393 31.20 -26.56 -3.68
C GLU A 393 32.26 -25.71 -4.41
N ALA A 394 31.86 -24.55 -5.01
CA ALA A 394 32.75 -23.68 -5.77
C ALA A 394 33.59 -22.69 -4.91
N SER A 395 33.54 -22.79 -3.57
CA SER A 395 34.34 -21.96 -2.64
C SER A 395 35.30 -22.79 -1.75
N ARG A 396 35.71 -23.92 -2.23
CA ARG A 396 36.85 -24.68 -1.63
C ARG A 396 38.12 -24.55 -2.43
#